data_649a0fa752b06f4eb1bb50b790424b66
#
_entry.id   649a0fa752b06f4eb1bb50b790424b66
#
_cell.length_a   1.000
_cell.length_b   1.000
_cell.length_c   1.000
_cell.angle_alpha   90.00
_cell.angle_beta   90.00
_cell.angle_gamma   90.00
#
_symmetry.space_group_name_H-M   'P 1'
#
loop_
_entity.id
_entity.type
_entity.pdbx_description
1 polymer ?
#
loop_
_entity_poly.entity_id
_entity_poly.type
_entity_poly.pdbx_seq_one_letter_code
_entity_poly.pdbx_strand_id
1 'polypeptide(L)'
;MMASPHLSLHQACWAISNVAAGTSDQVDLVMRSPLLANVVDRLANDDFEVRKEAAWVIANILHSFSSDPTNTHCAMRASTLVQLGAIPPMVSMLCAF
;
A
#
# COMPACT_ATOMS: atom_id res chain seq x y z
N MET A 1 19.03 17.69 12.65
CA MET A 1 19.54 16.39 12.20
C MET A 1 18.62 15.84 11.12
N MET A 2 19.21 15.34 10.08
CA MET A 2 18.42 14.82 8.96
C MET A 2 18.44 13.29 8.97
N ALA A 3 17.26 12.69 8.90
CA ALA A 3 17.15 11.25 8.67
C ALA A 3 17.64 10.93 7.25
N SER A 4 18.14 9.72 7.03
CA SER A 4 18.47 9.28 5.68
C SER A 4 17.19 9.24 4.83
N PRO A 5 17.28 9.46 3.52
CA PRO A 5 16.10 9.34 2.64
C PRO A 5 15.40 8.00 2.76
N HIS A 6 16.18 6.92 2.91
CA HIS A 6 15.65 5.57 3.10
C HIS A 6 14.79 5.48 4.37
N LEU A 7 15.27 6.00 5.49
CA LEU A 7 14.53 5.99 6.75
C LEU A 7 13.24 6.82 6.64
N SER A 8 13.30 7.96 5.95
CA SER A 8 12.11 8.78 5.72
C SER A 8 11.06 8.07 4.89
N LEU A 9 11.48 7.32 3.86
CA LEU A 9 10.56 6.52 3.03
C LEU A 9 9.90 5.41 3.85
N HIS A 10 10.66 4.74 4.70
CA HIS A 10 10.14 3.73 5.59
C HIS A 10 9.07 4.33 6.52
N GLN A 11 9.36 5.47 7.13
CA GLN A 11 8.42 6.15 8.02
C GLN A 11 7.17 6.62 7.28
N ALA A 12 7.33 7.14 6.07
CA ALA A 12 6.20 7.58 5.25
C ALA A 12 5.29 6.41 4.89
N CYS A 13 5.84 5.29 4.47
CA CYS A 13 5.05 4.09 4.16
C CYS A 13 4.34 3.56 5.41
N TRP A 14 5.00 3.59 6.56
CA TRP A 14 4.40 3.17 7.83
C TRP A 14 3.20 4.05 8.18
N ALA A 15 3.33 5.37 8.04
CA ALA A 15 2.23 6.29 8.32
C ALA A 15 1.04 6.06 7.37
N ILE A 16 1.32 5.87 6.08
CA ILE A 16 0.29 5.59 5.09
C ILE A 16 -0.40 4.25 5.41
N SER A 17 0.35 3.23 5.86
CA SER A 17 -0.23 1.94 6.21
C SER A 17 -1.23 2.06 7.35
N ASN A 18 -0.97 2.94 8.31
CA ASN A 18 -1.90 3.19 9.42
C ASN A 18 -3.19 3.86 8.94
N VAL A 19 -3.10 4.79 7.99
CA VAL A 19 -4.30 5.40 7.40
C VAL A 19 -5.09 4.35 6.60
N ALA A 20 -4.40 3.49 5.87
CA ALA A 20 -5.03 2.43 5.08
C ALA A 20 -5.69 1.35 5.95
N ALA A 21 -5.31 1.26 7.22
CA ALA A 21 -5.93 0.35 8.19
C ALA A 21 -7.18 0.94 8.85
N GLY A 22 -7.53 2.17 8.54
CA GLY A 22 -8.62 2.89 9.19
C GLY A 22 -9.99 2.67 8.55
N THR A 23 -10.80 3.70 8.57
CA THR A 23 -12.17 3.67 8.04
C THR A 23 -12.17 3.59 6.51
N SER A 24 -13.31 3.26 5.93
CA SER A 24 -13.48 3.23 4.47
C SER A 24 -13.13 4.59 3.84
N ASP A 25 -13.51 5.69 4.49
CA ASP A 25 -13.19 7.04 3.99
C ASP A 25 -11.68 7.28 4.01
N GLN A 26 -10.98 6.81 5.04
CA GLN A 26 -9.53 6.92 5.12
C GLN A 26 -8.84 6.07 4.05
N VAL A 27 -9.34 4.86 3.80
CA VAL A 27 -8.83 4.02 2.70
C VAL A 27 -9.02 4.73 1.36
N ASP A 28 -10.17 5.35 1.14
CA ASP A 28 -10.42 6.10 -0.09
C ASP A 28 -9.48 7.27 -0.26
N LEU A 29 -9.09 7.94 0.82
CA LEU A 29 -8.08 9.00 0.76
C LEU A 29 -6.75 8.46 0.24
N VAL A 30 -6.33 7.31 0.73
CA VAL A 30 -5.11 6.65 0.25
C VAL A 30 -5.25 6.28 -1.22
N MET A 31 -6.38 5.69 -1.61
CA MET A 31 -6.62 5.26 -2.99
C MET A 31 -6.61 6.42 -3.98
N ARG A 32 -7.06 7.60 -3.58
CA ARG A 32 -7.09 8.79 -4.43
C ARG A 32 -5.80 9.58 -4.40
N SER A 33 -4.91 9.28 -3.48
CA SER A 33 -3.65 10.01 -3.35
C SER A 33 -2.68 9.61 -4.46
N PRO A 34 -1.97 10.58 -5.08
CA PRO A 34 -0.88 10.24 -6.00
C PRO A 34 0.27 9.50 -5.30
N LEU A 35 0.31 9.51 -3.98
CA LEU A 35 1.31 8.76 -3.21
C LEU A 35 1.15 7.25 -3.36
N LEU A 36 -0.04 6.76 -3.72
CA LEU A 36 -0.24 5.32 -3.89
C LEU A 36 0.65 4.76 -5.01
N ALA A 37 0.78 5.47 -6.12
CA ALA A 37 1.69 5.06 -7.19
C ALA A 37 3.14 5.01 -6.70
N ASN A 38 3.55 5.95 -5.85
CA ASN A 38 4.88 5.96 -5.25
C ASN A 38 5.06 4.77 -4.30
N VAL A 39 4.04 4.41 -3.54
CA VAL A 39 4.07 3.23 -2.67
C VAL A 39 4.27 1.97 -3.49
N VAL A 40 3.55 1.81 -4.58
CA VAL A 40 3.72 0.64 -5.47
C VAL A 40 5.12 0.61 -6.07
N ASP A 41 5.69 1.75 -6.45
CA ASP A 41 7.05 1.82 -6.95
C ASP A 41 8.06 1.40 -5.88
N ARG A 42 7.90 1.85 -4.65
CA ARG A 42 8.78 1.43 -3.54
C ARG A 42 8.63 -0.06 -3.23
N LEU A 43 7.42 -0.59 -3.36
CA LEU A 43 7.17 -2.02 -3.19
C LEU A 43 8.00 -2.87 -4.16
N ALA A 44 8.20 -2.38 -5.36
CA ALA A 44 8.94 -3.11 -6.41
C ALA A 44 10.45 -2.82 -6.39
N ASN A 45 10.88 -1.63 -6.02
CA ASN A 45 12.19 -1.09 -6.36
C ASN A 45 12.97 -0.50 -5.18
N ASP A 46 12.76 -0.99 -3.97
CA ASP A 46 13.47 -0.47 -2.80
C ASP A 46 14.08 -1.61 -1.98
N ASP A 47 14.79 -1.29 -0.89
CA ASP A 47 15.30 -2.34 0.01
C ASP A 47 14.16 -2.99 0.80
N PHE A 48 14.46 -4.13 1.38
CA PHE A 48 13.48 -5.00 2.02
C PHE A 48 12.65 -4.26 3.08
N GLU A 49 13.26 -3.41 3.88
CA GLU A 49 12.55 -2.71 4.97
C GLU A 49 11.49 -1.74 4.43
N VAL A 50 11.79 -1.01 3.36
CA VAL A 50 10.82 -0.12 2.72
C VAL A 50 9.77 -0.95 1.97
N ARG A 51 10.19 -1.99 1.26
CA ARG A 51 9.27 -2.88 0.55
C ARG A 51 8.27 -3.53 1.51
N LYS A 52 8.73 -3.93 2.68
CA LYS A 52 7.88 -4.53 3.70
C LYS A 52 6.78 -3.55 4.16
N GLU A 53 7.15 -2.30 4.43
CA GLU A 53 6.17 -1.29 4.83
C GLU A 53 5.21 -0.92 3.69
N ALA A 54 5.72 -0.85 2.46
CA ALA A 54 4.87 -0.63 1.28
C ALA A 54 3.89 -1.79 1.09
N ALA A 55 4.33 -3.03 1.32
CA ALA A 55 3.46 -4.20 1.26
C ALA A 55 2.33 -4.12 2.30
N TRP A 56 2.61 -3.58 3.49
CA TRP A 56 1.59 -3.38 4.51
C TRP A 56 0.51 -2.40 4.05
N VAL A 57 0.87 -1.33 3.31
CA VAL A 57 -0.11 -0.41 2.75
C VAL A 57 -1.10 -1.18 1.87
N ILE A 58 -0.57 -1.97 0.95
CA ILE A 58 -1.40 -2.73 0.01
C ILE A 58 -2.23 -3.78 0.75
N ALA A 59 -1.63 -4.50 1.70
CA ALA A 59 -2.33 -5.51 2.48
C ALA A 59 -3.48 -4.91 3.27
N ASN A 60 -3.29 -3.74 3.87
CA ASN A 60 -4.35 -3.06 4.62
C ASN A 60 -5.49 -2.61 3.71
N ILE A 61 -5.18 -2.13 2.50
CA ILE A 61 -6.21 -1.79 1.52
C ILE A 61 -7.01 -3.04 1.15
N LEU A 62 -6.33 -4.16 0.88
CA LEU A 62 -7.00 -5.42 0.54
C LEU A 62 -7.83 -5.96 1.71
N HIS A 63 -7.33 -5.80 2.93
CA HIS A 63 -8.06 -6.21 4.13
C HIS A 63 -9.39 -5.45 4.27
N SER A 64 -9.43 -4.18 3.84
CA SER A 64 -10.65 -3.38 3.90
C SER A 64 -11.79 -3.99 3.09
N PHE A 65 -11.49 -4.86 2.10
CA PHE A 65 -12.48 -5.52 1.27
C PHE A 65 -13.32 -6.53 2.07
N SER A 66 -12.75 -7.11 3.11
CA SER A 66 -13.42 -8.13 3.92
C SER A 66 -14.55 -7.57 4.80
N SER A 67 -14.53 -6.27 5.07
CA SER A 67 -15.53 -5.65 5.94
C SER A 67 -16.87 -5.37 5.22
N ASP A 68 -16.85 -5.29 3.89
CA ASP A 68 -18.08 -5.14 3.09
C ASP A 68 -17.88 -5.73 1.69
N PRO A 69 -18.04 -7.05 1.55
CA PRO A 69 -17.80 -7.73 0.27
C PRO A 69 -18.79 -7.35 -0.82
N THR A 70 -19.90 -6.71 -0.48
CA THR A 70 -20.89 -6.27 -1.47
C THR A 70 -20.65 -4.85 -1.95
N ASN A 71 -19.68 -4.16 -1.36
CA ASN A 71 -19.39 -2.78 -1.68
C ASN A 71 -18.73 -2.66 -3.05
N THR A 72 -19.30 -1.83 -3.91
CA THR A 72 -18.73 -1.57 -5.24
C THR A 72 -17.36 -0.93 -5.19
N HIS A 73 -17.01 -0.26 -4.08
CA HIS A 73 -15.68 0.33 -3.88
C HIS A 73 -14.58 -0.73 -3.89
N CYS A 74 -14.87 -1.96 -3.47
CA CYS A 74 -13.87 -3.04 -3.49
C CYS A 74 -13.39 -3.34 -4.91
N ALA A 75 -14.32 -3.41 -5.87
CA ALA A 75 -13.97 -3.66 -7.26
C ALA A 75 -13.12 -2.52 -7.82
N MET A 76 -13.45 -1.27 -7.50
CA MET A 76 -12.69 -0.12 -7.95
C MET A 76 -11.29 -0.10 -7.34
N ARG A 77 -11.17 -0.39 -6.07
CA ARG A 77 -9.87 -0.46 -5.38
C ARG A 77 -8.99 -1.55 -5.97
N ALA A 78 -9.56 -2.75 -6.17
CA ALA A 78 -8.83 -3.87 -6.76
C ALA A 78 -8.35 -3.53 -8.18
N SER A 79 -9.21 -2.94 -8.99
CA SER A 79 -8.86 -2.52 -10.35
C SER A 79 -7.72 -1.51 -10.35
N THR A 80 -7.76 -0.52 -9.46
CA THR A 80 -6.71 0.48 -9.35
C THR A 80 -5.37 -0.16 -8.98
N LEU A 81 -5.36 -1.09 -8.01
CA LEU A 81 -4.13 -1.77 -7.61
C LEU A 81 -3.56 -2.61 -8.74
N VAL A 82 -4.40 -3.30 -9.49
CA VAL A 82 -3.95 -4.08 -10.65
C VAL A 82 -3.35 -3.15 -11.72
N GLN A 83 -4.00 -2.03 -12.01
CA GLN A 83 -3.52 -1.07 -13.00
C GLN A 83 -2.20 -0.43 -12.61
N LEU A 84 -1.97 -0.21 -11.30
CA LEU A 84 -0.70 0.31 -10.81
C LEU A 84 0.41 -0.72 -10.81
N GLY A 85 0.11 -1.99 -11.07
CA GLY A 85 1.11 -3.05 -11.10
C GLY A 85 1.52 -3.55 -9.72
N ALA A 86 0.62 -3.52 -8.75
CA ALA A 86 0.93 -3.92 -7.37
C ALA A 86 1.04 -5.44 -7.20
N ILE A 87 0.42 -6.25 -8.06
CA ILE A 87 0.28 -7.68 -7.82
C ILE A 87 1.62 -8.44 -7.95
N PRO A 88 2.42 -8.26 -9.03
CA PRO A 88 3.69 -9.00 -9.10
C PRO A 88 4.64 -8.72 -7.94
N PRO A 89 4.88 -7.47 -7.50
CA PRO A 89 5.75 -7.25 -6.36
C PRO A 89 5.17 -7.77 -5.04
N MET A 90 3.84 -7.82 -4.88
CA MET A 90 3.24 -8.45 -3.69
C MET A 90 3.52 -9.95 -3.65
N VAL A 91 3.41 -10.63 -4.79
CA VAL A 91 3.75 -12.06 -4.89
C VAL A 91 5.23 -12.26 -4.57
N SER A 92 6.11 -11.41 -5.08
CA SER A 92 7.54 -11.45 -4.78
C SER A 92 7.81 -11.31 -3.28
N MET A 93 7.10 -10.42 -2.60
CA MET A 93 7.24 -10.24 -1.14
C MET A 93 6.78 -11.47 -0.36
N LEU A 94 5.72 -12.13 -0.80
CA LEU A 94 5.29 -13.39 -0.17
C LEU A 94 6.36 -14.46 -0.26
N CYS A 95 7.10 -14.53 -1.34
CA CYS A 95 8.21 -15.48 -1.49
C CYS A 95 9.43 -15.10 -0.64
N ALA A 96 9.54 -13.84 -0.24
CA ALA A 96 10.66 -13.35 0.57
C ALA A 96 10.48 -13.56 2.08
N PHE A 97 9.26 -13.84 2.52
CA PHE A 97 8.97 -14.06 3.94
C PHE A 97 9.24 -15.54 4.35
#